data_c71cc9d1a076c0fa983a0b3e6a6fc549
#
_entry.id   c71cc9d1a076c0fa983a0b3e6a6fc549
#
_cell.length_a   1.000
_cell.length_b   1.000
_cell.length_c   1.000
_cell.angle_alpha   90.00
_cell.angle_beta   90.00
_cell.angle_gamma   90.00
#
_symmetry.space_group_name_H-M   'P 1'
#
loop_
_entity.id
_entity.type
_entity.pdbx_description
1 polymer ?
#
loop_
_entity_poly.entity_id
_entity_poly.type
_entity_poly.pdbx_seq_one_letter_code
_entity_poly.pdbx_strand_id
1 'polypeptide(L)'
;LAGLEELLRRTLGGNVSVRLDLDLALWQALTDPTQTEMIILNLAINARDAMPDGGQLTLTTRNTHIDQRPQRPEDPDPGEYVMLSIRDTGCGMSEDVLAKVFEPFFTTKDIGKGSGLGLAQVFGFAKQSGGGVRIDTTLGRGTEVAVYLPAVKEEMVNEPVAAVLSQSISESGHNRTVLLVDDDHLVRDMLGDVLRQYGYQVRQAHSGEQALALLDDDIDLLLTDFAMPEFNGAQLALAARERYPRVPVVFLTGYAELQGLELPGSLVIQKPVQADELARALNEMLGISG
;
A
#
# COMPACT_ATOMS: atom_id res chain seq x y z
N LEU A 1 -7.20 -12.71 -9.60
CA LEU A 1 -7.21 -13.85 -8.64
C LEU A 1 -6.63 -15.15 -9.21
N ALA A 2 -6.78 -15.47 -10.52
CA ALA A 2 -6.18 -16.70 -11.08
C ALA A 2 -4.64 -16.72 -10.98
N GLY A 3 -3.98 -15.57 -11.17
CA GLY A 3 -2.53 -15.45 -10.99
C GLY A 3 -2.08 -15.58 -9.52
N LEU A 4 -2.95 -15.21 -8.58
CA LEU A 4 -2.65 -15.30 -7.14
C LEU A 4 -2.62 -16.76 -6.64
N GLU A 5 -3.49 -17.64 -7.16
CA GLU A 5 -3.47 -19.06 -6.79
C GLU A 5 -2.15 -19.73 -7.18
N GLU A 6 -1.67 -19.48 -8.40
CA GLU A 6 -0.39 -20.02 -8.87
C GLU A 6 0.80 -19.49 -8.04
N LEU A 7 0.77 -18.18 -7.73
CA LEU A 7 1.76 -17.55 -6.87
C LEU A 7 1.77 -18.15 -5.47
N LEU A 8 0.61 -18.36 -4.84
CA LEU A 8 0.49 -18.99 -3.54
C LEU A 8 1.01 -20.43 -3.56
N ARG A 9 0.62 -21.24 -4.55
CA ARG A 9 1.12 -22.63 -4.69
C ARG A 9 2.63 -22.68 -4.82
N ARG A 10 3.21 -21.77 -5.58
CA ARG A 10 4.68 -21.67 -5.76
C ARG A 10 5.38 -21.23 -4.47
N THR A 11 4.82 -20.29 -3.73
CA THR A 11 5.41 -19.74 -2.50
C THR A 11 5.33 -20.71 -1.31
N LEU A 12 4.24 -21.48 -1.22
CA LEU A 12 3.99 -22.40 -0.11
C LEU A 12 4.70 -23.75 -0.27
N GLY A 13 5.09 -24.10 -1.50
CA GLY A 13 5.73 -25.40 -1.77
C GLY A 13 4.73 -26.58 -1.78
N GLY A 14 5.24 -27.79 -2.07
CA GLY A 14 4.40 -28.97 -2.31
C GLY A 14 3.70 -29.58 -1.09
N ASN A 15 4.10 -29.21 0.12
CA ASN A 15 3.57 -29.83 1.37
C ASN A 15 2.31 -29.15 1.90
N VAL A 16 1.97 -27.96 1.40
CA VAL A 16 0.78 -27.20 1.85
C VAL A 16 -0.25 -27.17 0.72
N SER A 17 -1.44 -27.70 0.99
CA SER A 17 -2.58 -27.61 0.04
C SER A 17 -3.24 -26.25 0.12
N VAL A 18 -3.52 -25.64 -1.02
CA VAL A 18 -4.22 -24.34 -1.12
C VAL A 18 -5.66 -24.56 -1.54
N ARG A 19 -6.60 -24.03 -0.75
CA ARG A 19 -8.03 -23.98 -1.06
C ARG A 19 -8.47 -22.51 -1.19
N LEU A 20 -9.19 -22.22 -2.25
CA LEU A 20 -9.84 -20.90 -2.45
C LEU A 20 -11.35 -21.07 -2.21
N ASP A 21 -11.90 -20.21 -1.37
CA ASP A 21 -13.33 -20.11 -1.06
C ASP A 21 -13.78 -18.67 -1.25
N LEU A 22 -13.98 -18.30 -2.52
CA LEU A 22 -14.19 -16.93 -2.96
C LEU A 22 -15.67 -16.68 -3.23
N ASP A 23 -16.22 -15.62 -2.64
CA ASP A 23 -17.56 -15.15 -2.94
C ASP A 23 -17.59 -14.52 -4.35
N LEU A 24 -18.51 -15.00 -5.21
CA LEU A 24 -18.67 -14.49 -6.57
C LEU A 24 -19.46 -13.18 -6.63
N ALA A 25 -20.21 -12.85 -5.57
CA ALA A 25 -20.98 -11.62 -5.42
C ALA A 25 -20.30 -10.64 -4.43
N LEU A 26 -18.97 -10.63 -4.41
CA LEU A 26 -18.20 -9.80 -3.50
C LEU A 26 -18.47 -8.31 -3.77
N TRP A 27 -18.72 -7.55 -2.71
CA TRP A 27 -18.81 -6.10 -2.79
C TRP A 27 -17.48 -5.49 -3.23
N GLN A 28 -17.53 -4.25 -3.67
CA GLN A 28 -16.30 -3.52 -3.98
C GLN A 28 -15.71 -2.94 -2.68
N ALA A 29 -14.39 -2.96 -2.58
CA ALA A 29 -13.65 -2.27 -1.52
C ALA A 29 -12.56 -1.41 -2.17
N LEU A 30 -12.38 -0.21 -1.65
CA LEU A 30 -11.31 0.66 -2.10
C LEU A 30 -10.00 0.23 -1.43
N THR A 31 -9.11 -0.37 -2.20
CA THR A 31 -7.82 -0.87 -1.70
C THR A 31 -6.78 -0.87 -2.80
N ASP A 32 -5.51 -0.77 -2.42
CA ASP A 32 -4.39 -0.93 -3.34
C ASP A 32 -4.20 -2.43 -3.67
N PRO A 33 -4.29 -2.83 -4.96
CA PRO A 33 -4.12 -4.22 -5.36
C PRO A 33 -2.76 -4.81 -4.95
N THR A 34 -1.68 -4.03 -5.10
CA THR A 34 -0.31 -4.48 -4.81
C THR A 34 -0.12 -4.71 -3.31
N GLN A 35 -0.60 -3.77 -2.48
CA GLN A 35 -0.58 -3.94 -1.04
C GLN A 35 -1.44 -5.13 -0.60
N THR A 36 -2.61 -5.32 -1.21
CA THR A 36 -3.48 -6.47 -0.93
C THR A 36 -2.77 -7.79 -1.25
N GLU A 37 -2.08 -7.89 -2.39
CA GLU A 37 -1.28 -9.06 -2.75
C GLU A 37 -0.14 -9.30 -1.76
N MET A 38 0.58 -8.26 -1.34
CA MET A 38 1.64 -8.34 -0.33
C MET A 38 1.12 -8.84 1.02
N ILE A 39 -0.05 -8.38 1.47
CA ILE A 39 -0.68 -8.85 2.70
C ILE A 39 -1.05 -10.33 2.61
N ILE A 40 -1.62 -10.75 1.48
CA ILE A 40 -1.95 -12.16 1.25
C ILE A 40 -0.68 -13.02 1.28
N LEU A 41 0.40 -12.58 0.65
CA LEU A 41 1.68 -13.29 0.67
C LEU A 41 2.29 -13.36 2.07
N ASN A 42 2.27 -12.25 2.82
CA ASN A 42 2.75 -12.22 4.21
C ASN A 42 2.00 -13.21 5.11
N LEU A 43 0.68 -13.25 5.00
CA LEU A 43 -0.16 -14.20 5.74
C LEU A 43 0.09 -15.64 5.30
N ALA A 44 0.24 -15.88 4.00
CA ALA A 44 0.53 -17.21 3.46
C ALA A 44 1.89 -17.74 3.91
N ILE A 45 2.93 -16.89 3.92
CA ILE A 45 4.27 -17.25 4.42
C ILE A 45 4.20 -17.58 5.91
N ASN A 46 3.48 -16.80 6.71
CA ASN A 46 3.29 -17.07 8.13
C ASN A 46 2.57 -18.40 8.37
N ALA A 47 1.52 -18.66 7.58
CA ALA A 47 0.78 -19.93 7.61
C ALA A 47 1.68 -21.13 7.26
N ARG A 48 2.50 -21.03 6.19
CA ARG A 48 3.47 -22.07 5.83
C ARG A 48 4.43 -22.37 6.97
N ASP A 49 4.97 -21.32 7.58
CA ASP A 49 5.95 -21.47 8.66
C ASP A 49 5.32 -22.07 9.93
N ALA A 50 4.00 -21.93 10.11
CA ALA A 50 3.23 -22.58 11.17
C ALA A 50 2.89 -24.06 10.85
N MET A 51 3.14 -24.52 9.61
CA MET A 51 2.83 -25.88 9.12
C MET A 51 4.09 -26.60 8.60
N PRO A 52 5.11 -26.84 9.43
CA PRO A 52 6.38 -27.44 9.00
C PRO A 52 6.20 -28.85 8.41
N ASP A 53 5.24 -29.61 8.90
CA ASP A 53 4.94 -30.97 8.45
C ASP A 53 3.90 -30.99 7.29
N GLY A 54 3.56 -29.81 6.75
CA GLY A 54 2.50 -29.65 5.76
C GLY A 54 1.13 -29.38 6.41
N GLY A 55 0.13 -29.15 5.55
CA GLY A 55 -1.22 -28.81 6.00
C GLY A 55 -2.09 -28.21 4.91
N GLN A 56 -3.12 -27.45 5.33
CA GLN A 56 -4.02 -26.76 4.43
C GLN A 56 -4.07 -25.27 4.75
N LEU A 57 -3.93 -24.47 3.71
CA LEU A 57 -4.21 -23.04 3.72
C LEU A 57 -5.51 -22.79 2.98
N THR A 58 -6.46 -22.11 3.60
CA THR A 58 -7.71 -21.68 2.98
C THR A 58 -7.75 -20.15 2.91
N LEU A 59 -7.89 -19.62 1.70
CA LEU A 59 -8.17 -18.20 1.46
C LEU A 59 -9.65 -18.04 1.22
N THR A 60 -10.31 -17.18 1.98
CA THR A 60 -11.76 -16.94 1.92
C THR A 60 -12.02 -15.45 1.67
N THR A 61 -12.99 -15.15 0.81
CA THR A 61 -13.55 -13.80 0.70
C THR A 61 -15.06 -13.84 0.92
N ARG A 62 -15.61 -12.87 1.70
CA ARG A 62 -17.03 -12.76 2.02
C ARG A 62 -17.43 -11.31 2.19
N ASN A 63 -18.67 -11.01 1.87
CA ASN A 63 -19.32 -9.80 2.34
C ASN A 63 -19.75 -9.99 3.80
N THR A 64 -19.52 -9.00 4.64
CA THR A 64 -19.87 -9.10 6.07
C THR A 64 -20.33 -7.77 6.63
N HIS A 65 -21.20 -7.83 7.63
CA HIS A 65 -21.68 -6.69 8.38
C HIS A 65 -21.22 -6.82 9.83
N ILE A 66 -20.62 -5.79 10.37
CA ILE A 66 -20.15 -5.71 11.75
C ILE A 66 -21.06 -4.77 12.51
N ASP A 67 -21.78 -5.29 13.50
CA ASP A 67 -22.69 -4.50 14.38
C ASP A 67 -22.02 -4.14 15.70
N GLN A 68 -21.01 -4.89 16.10
CA GLN A 68 -20.39 -4.79 17.41
C GLN A 68 -19.31 -3.71 17.42
N ARG A 69 -19.25 -2.93 18.51
CA ARG A 69 -18.14 -2.02 18.73
C ARG A 69 -16.83 -2.78 18.92
N PRO A 70 -15.69 -2.20 18.49
CA PRO A 70 -14.38 -2.79 18.68
C PRO A 70 -14.15 -3.13 20.16
N GLN A 71 -13.66 -4.34 20.41
CA GLN A 71 -13.21 -4.76 21.75
C GLN A 71 -11.70 -4.57 21.92
N ARG A 72 -10.98 -4.53 20.80
CA ARG A 72 -9.54 -4.34 20.72
C ARG A 72 -9.21 -3.24 19.71
N PRO A 73 -8.04 -2.59 19.82
CA PRO A 73 -7.63 -1.55 18.87
C PRO A 73 -7.58 -2.03 17.41
N GLU A 74 -7.31 -3.29 17.19
CA GLU A 74 -7.23 -3.93 15.89
C GLU A 74 -8.58 -4.24 15.25
N ASP A 75 -9.67 -4.35 16.03
CA ASP A 75 -10.99 -4.67 15.52
C ASP A 75 -11.51 -3.61 14.54
N PRO A 76 -12.33 -4.00 13.55
CA PRO A 76 -13.05 -3.05 12.71
C PRO A 76 -14.18 -2.36 13.49
N ASP A 77 -14.50 -1.13 13.11
CA ASP A 77 -15.68 -0.41 13.58
C ASP A 77 -16.98 -1.04 13.00
N PRO A 78 -18.18 -0.71 13.54
CA PRO A 78 -19.44 -1.14 12.95
C PRO A 78 -19.58 -0.64 11.51
N GLY A 79 -19.98 -1.52 10.58
CA GLY A 79 -20.10 -1.19 9.17
C GLY A 79 -20.18 -2.39 8.24
N GLU A 80 -20.21 -2.11 6.96
CA GLU A 80 -20.19 -3.11 5.88
C GLU A 80 -18.77 -3.27 5.35
N TYR A 81 -18.33 -4.53 5.20
CA TYR A 81 -16.97 -4.87 4.86
C TYR A 81 -16.89 -6.00 3.84
N VAL A 82 -15.87 -5.93 3.02
CA VAL A 82 -15.33 -7.08 2.32
C VAL A 82 -14.31 -7.72 3.27
N MET A 83 -14.56 -8.94 3.69
CA MET A 83 -13.65 -9.72 4.52
C MET A 83 -12.77 -10.59 3.63
N LEU A 84 -11.47 -10.49 3.83
CA LEU A 84 -10.46 -11.39 3.29
C LEU A 84 -9.84 -12.16 4.45
N SER A 85 -9.97 -13.49 4.49
CA SER A 85 -9.32 -14.29 5.53
C SER A 85 -8.39 -15.35 4.96
N ILE A 86 -7.33 -15.61 5.72
CA ILE A 86 -6.39 -16.72 5.49
C ILE A 86 -6.38 -17.57 6.75
N ARG A 87 -6.75 -18.85 6.56
CA ARG A 87 -6.79 -19.86 7.61
C ARG A 87 -5.78 -20.96 7.30
N ASP A 88 -4.98 -21.30 8.30
CA ASP A 88 -4.07 -22.44 8.29
C ASP A 88 -4.50 -23.53 9.29
N THR A 89 -3.95 -24.72 9.11
CA THR A 89 -4.11 -25.86 10.04
C THR A 89 -2.83 -26.12 10.86
N GLY A 90 -2.06 -25.07 11.11
CA GLY A 90 -0.75 -25.15 11.75
C GLY A 90 -0.79 -25.23 13.27
N CYS A 91 0.33 -24.85 13.89
CA CYS A 91 0.52 -24.94 15.33
C CYS A 91 -0.35 -23.98 16.16
N GLY A 92 -0.95 -22.95 15.53
CA GLY A 92 -1.69 -21.93 16.26
C GLY A 92 -0.83 -21.06 17.18
N MET A 93 -1.47 -20.20 17.99
CA MET A 93 -0.81 -19.27 18.90
C MET A 93 -1.36 -19.43 20.33
N SER A 94 -0.49 -19.21 21.33
CA SER A 94 -0.89 -19.04 22.71
C SER A 94 -1.47 -17.64 22.95
N GLU A 95 -2.19 -17.43 24.06
CA GLU A 95 -2.73 -16.12 24.44
C GLU A 95 -1.62 -15.07 24.60
N ASP A 96 -0.47 -15.44 25.17
CA ASP A 96 0.69 -14.54 25.34
C ASP A 96 1.29 -14.09 24.00
N VAL A 97 1.31 -14.97 22.99
CA VAL A 97 1.74 -14.64 21.63
C VAL A 97 0.70 -13.77 20.94
N LEU A 98 -0.58 -14.13 21.03
CA LEU A 98 -1.69 -13.38 20.43
C LEU A 98 -1.76 -11.93 20.97
N ALA A 99 -1.44 -11.71 22.22
CA ALA A 99 -1.43 -10.38 22.83
C ALA A 99 -0.37 -9.43 22.23
N LYS A 100 0.70 -9.99 21.62
CA LYS A 100 1.85 -9.23 21.11
C LYS A 100 2.04 -9.33 19.61
N VAL A 101 1.19 -10.09 18.92
CA VAL A 101 1.41 -10.50 17.53
C VAL A 101 1.43 -9.33 16.53
N PHE A 102 0.86 -8.19 16.90
CA PHE A 102 0.87 -6.96 16.10
C PHE A 102 1.99 -5.99 16.51
N GLU A 103 2.76 -6.28 17.57
CA GLU A 103 3.90 -5.44 17.95
C GLU A 103 5.00 -5.56 16.87
N PRO A 104 5.53 -4.43 16.36
CA PRO A 104 6.63 -4.46 15.39
C PRO A 104 7.84 -5.19 15.96
N PHE A 105 8.47 -6.01 15.12
CA PHE A 105 9.64 -6.85 15.46
C PHE A 105 9.37 -8.02 16.42
N PHE A 106 8.14 -8.22 16.87
CA PHE A 106 7.78 -9.39 17.66
C PHE A 106 7.76 -10.65 16.78
N THR A 107 8.51 -11.65 17.16
CA THR A 107 8.58 -12.95 16.48
C THR A 107 8.85 -14.08 17.45
N THR A 108 8.23 -15.23 17.21
CA THR A 108 8.50 -16.48 17.91
C THR A 108 9.48 -17.38 17.16
N LYS A 109 9.94 -16.94 15.97
CA LYS A 109 10.89 -17.66 15.11
C LYS A 109 12.32 -17.42 15.60
N ASP A 110 13.23 -18.35 15.28
CA ASP A 110 14.66 -18.22 15.58
C ASP A 110 15.25 -16.93 14.98
N ILE A 111 16.31 -16.44 15.59
CA ILE A 111 17.04 -15.25 15.14
C ILE A 111 17.43 -15.39 13.66
N GLY A 112 17.01 -14.43 12.83
CA GLY A 112 17.28 -14.40 11.39
C GLY A 112 16.26 -15.14 10.50
N LYS A 113 15.24 -15.82 11.10
CA LYS A 113 14.19 -16.52 10.32
C LYS A 113 12.85 -15.77 10.24
N GLY A 114 12.71 -14.63 10.89
CA GLY A 114 11.52 -13.81 10.85
C GLY A 114 11.83 -12.36 11.19
N SER A 115 11.31 -11.42 10.38
CA SER A 115 11.48 -9.97 10.62
C SER A 115 10.60 -9.44 11.75
N GLY A 116 9.54 -10.19 12.15
CA GLY A 116 8.53 -9.72 13.11
C GLY A 116 7.67 -8.54 12.59
N LEU A 117 7.70 -8.26 11.30
CA LEU A 117 6.98 -7.13 10.70
C LEU A 117 5.69 -7.56 9.96
N GLY A 118 5.54 -8.83 9.60
CA GLY A 118 4.47 -9.29 8.72
C GLY A 118 3.07 -8.98 9.23
N LEU A 119 2.73 -9.33 10.49
CA LEU A 119 1.40 -9.06 11.05
C LEU A 119 1.22 -7.59 11.44
N ALA A 120 2.28 -6.88 11.82
CA ALA A 120 2.24 -5.44 12.03
C ALA A 120 1.90 -4.69 10.73
N GLN A 121 2.45 -5.12 9.58
CA GLN A 121 2.10 -4.58 8.25
C GLN A 121 0.65 -4.88 7.87
N VAL A 122 0.15 -6.11 8.15
CA VAL A 122 -1.27 -6.46 7.93
C VAL A 122 -2.19 -5.53 8.73
N PHE A 123 -1.87 -5.30 9.98
CA PHE A 123 -2.64 -4.40 10.84
C PHE A 123 -2.59 -2.94 10.33
N GLY A 124 -1.39 -2.44 10.01
CA GLY A 124 -1.21 -1.09 9.45
C GLY A 124 -2.02 -0.87 8.18
N PHE A 125 -1.95 -1.81 7.23
CA PHE A 125 -2.72 -1.79 6.00
C PHE A 125 -4.24 -1.75 6.26
N ALA A 126 -4.75 -2.62 7.12
CA ALA A 126 -6.17 -2.68 7.42
C ALA A 126 -6.67 -1.35 8.02
N LYS A 127 -5.94 -0.78 8.98
CA LYS A 127 -6.29 0.51 9.59
C LYS A 127 -6.20 1.68 8.61
N GLN A 128 -5.19 1.70 7.76
CA GLN A 128 -5.01 2.72 6.74
C GLN A 128 -6.14 2.69 5.69
N SER A 129 -6.66 1.50 5.39
CA SER A 129 -7.84 1.31 4.55
C SER A 129 -9.18 1.62 5.28
N GLY A 130 -9.15 2.12 6.51
CA GLY A 130 -10.36 2.39 7.31
C GLY A 130 -11.04 1.13 7.86
N GLY A 131 -10.34 0.01 7.85
CA GLY A 131 -10.83 -1.30 8.30
C GLY A 131 -10.20 -1.79 9.60
N GLY A 132 -10.09 -3.10 9.73
CA GLY A 132 -9.50 -3.75 10.90
C GLY A 132 -9.09 -5.18 10.63
N VAL A 133 -8.53 -5.83 11.66
CA VAL A 133 -8.07 -7.22 11.62
C VAL A 133 -8.60 -7.98 12.81
N ARG A 134 -9.03 -9.23 12.61
CA ARG A 134 -9.32 -10.19 13.69
C ARG A 134 -8.50 -11.44 13.51
N ILE A 135 -8.03 -11.98 14.61
CA ILE A 135 -7.32 -13.26 14.66
C ILE A 135 -8.11 -14.23 15.52
N ASP A 136 -8.46 -15.37 14.93
CA ASP A 136 -8.98 -16.53 15.64
C ASP A 136 -7.92 -17.64 15.61
N THR A 137 -7.44 -18.05 16.77
CA THR A 137 -6.36 -19.04 16.88
C THR A 137 -6.54 -19.92 18.10
N THR A 138 -6.17 -21.18 17.93
CA THR A 138 -6.12 -22.14 19.02
C THR A 138 -4.84 -22.96 18.89
N LEU A 139 -4.09 -23.06 19.97
CA LEU A 139 -2.85 -23.82 19.98
C LEU A 139 -3.09 -25.26 19.51
N GLY A 140 -2.32 -25.73 18.54
CA GLY A 140 -2.44 -27.05 17.92
C GLY A 140 -3.60 -27.22 16.94
N ARG A 141 -4.36 -26.14 16.61
CA ARG A 141 -5.50 -26.20 15.66
C ARG A 141 -5.39 -25.25 14.47
N GLY A 142 -4.38 -24.38 14.49
CA GLY A 142 -4.14 -23.39 13.43
C GLY A 142 -4.61 -21.99 13.78
N THR A 143 -4.53 -21.12 12.78
CA THR A 143 -4.86 -19.70 12.90
C THR A 143 -5.69 -19.25 11.71
N GLU A 144 -6.68 -18.40 11.95
CA GLU A 144 -7.36 -17.62 10.94
C GLU A 144 -7.10 -16.13 11.19
N VAL A 145 -6.58 -15.45 10.18
CA VAL A 145 -6.41 -13.99 10.18
C VAL A 145 -7.39 -13.41 9.18
N ALA A 146 -8.35 -12.61 9.65
CA ALA A 146 -9.36 -11.95 8.84
C ALA A 146 -9.10 -10.44 8.77
N VAL A 147 -8.93 -9.93 7.57
CA VAL A 147 -8.77 -8.51 7.24
C VAL A 147 -10.11 -7.98 6.74
N TYR A 148 -10.57 -6.88 7.31
CA TYR A 148 -11.83 -6.24 6.96
C TYR A 148 -11.54 -4.94 6.22
N LEU A 149 -12.01 -4.83 4.98
CA LEU A 149 -11.89 -3.66 4.13
C LEU A 149 -13.28 -3.03 3.96
N PRO A 150 -13.47 -1.73 4.22
CA PRO A 150 -14.78 -1.09 4.09
C PRO A 150 -15.37 -1.30 2.69
N ALA A 151 -16.63 -1.73 2.65
CA ALA A 151 -17.34 -1.89 1.39
C ALA A 151 -17.72 -0.51 0.83
N VAL A 152 -17.54 -0.34 -0.47
CA VAL A 152 -18.02 0.84 -1.19
C VAL A 152 -19.50 0.62 -1.50
N LYS A 153 -20.39 1.50 -0.99
CA LYS A 153 -21.82 1.42 -1.30
C LYS A 153 -22.07 1.76 -2.76
N GLU A 154 -22.91 0.97 -3.43
CA GLU A 154 -23.31 1.23 -4.83
C GLU A 154 -23.96 2.61 -5.03
N GLU A 155 -24.47 3.25 -4.00
CA GLU A 155 -24.96 4.63 -4.07
C GLU A 155 -23.86 5.65 -4.38
N MET A 156 -22.60 5.33 -4.06
CA MET A 156 -21.44 6.14 -4.47
C MET A 156 -20.93 5.77 -5.88
N VAL A 157 -21.35 4.64 -6.44
CA VAL A 157 -20.95 4.18 -7.78
C VAL A 157 -21.96 4.62 -8.84
N ASN A 158 -23.22 4.96 -8.46
CA ASN A 158 -24.27 5.43 -9.38
C ASN A 158 -24.32 6.95 -9.58
N GLU A 159 -23.66 7.74 -8.77
CA GLU A 159 -23.16 9.00 -9.31
C GLU A 159 -21.96 8.62 -10.19
N PRO A 160 -22.00 8.97 -11.51
CA PRO A 160 -20.86 8.67 -12.34
C PRO A 160 -19.63 9.21 -11.61
N VAL A 161 -18.63 8.34 -11.38
CA VAL A 161 -17.35 8.71 -10.76
C VAL A 161 -16.79 9.98 -11.44
N ALA A 162 -17.16 10.19 -12.72
CA ALA A 162 -17.00 11.45 -13.45
C ALA A 162 -17.75 12.66 -12.83
N ALA A 163 -18.83 12.52 -12.07
CA ALA A 163 -19.56 13.66 -11.52
C ALA A 163 -19.12 14.06 -10.10
N VAL A 164 -18.65 13.11 -9.26
CA VAL A 164 -18.06 13.42 -7.95
C VAL A 164 -16.60 13.87 -8.13
N LEU A 165 -15.87 13.26 -9.06
CA LEU A 165 -14.55 13.75 -9.50
C LEU A 165 -14.66 15.09 -10.25
N SER A 166 -15.80 15.37 -10.93
CA SER A 166 -16.02 16.64 -11.65
C SER A 166 -16.37 17.81 -10.75
N GLN A 167 -16.73 17.63 -9.48
CA GLN A 167 -17.01 18.74 -8.54
C GLN A 167 -15.83 19.09 -7.63
N SER A 168 -14.78 18.26 -7.58
CA SER A 168 -13.53 18.55 -6.86
C SER A 168 -12.31 18.71 -7.78
N ILE A 169 -12.45 18.45 -9.07
CA ILE A 169 -11.43 18.77 -10.07
C ILE A 169 -11.62 20.26 -10.42
N SER A 170 -11.25 21.13 -9.51
CA SER A 170 -10.73 22.43 -9.92
C SER A 170 -9.61 22.13 -10.90
N GLU A 171 -9.65 22.76 -12.07
CA GLU A 171 -8.67 22.66 -13.18
C GLU A 171 -7.23 23.06 -12.75
N SER A 172 -6.69 22.36 -11.73
CA SER A 172 -5.52 22.79 -10.95
C SER A 172 -4.19 22.54 -11.66
N GLY A 173 -4.12 21.56 -12.55
CA GLY A 173 -2.87 21.17 -13.20
C GLY A 173 -2.69 21.66 -14.64
N HIS A 174 -3.61 22.45 -15.19
CA HIS A 174 -3.60 22.85 -16.57
C HIS A 174 -2.29 23.55 -16.96
N ASN A 175 -1.56 22.88 -17.84
CA ASN A 175 -0.30 23.35 -18.44
C ASN A 175 0.95 23.30 -17.53
N ARG A 176 0.97 22.49 -16.45
CA ARG A 176 2.16 22.25 -15.64
C ARG A 176 2.76 20.88 -15.92
N THR A 177 4.08 20.84 -16.07
CA THR A 177 4.82 19.62 -16.37
C THR A 177 5.53 19.10 -15.14
N VAL A 178 5.20 17.87 -14.74
CA VAL A 178 5.84 17.15 -13.64
C VAL A 178 6.82 16.12 -14.20
N LEU A 179 8.07 16.16 -13.77
CA LEU A 179 9.03 15.08 -14.00
C LEU A 179 8.91 14.06 -12.86
N LEU A 180 8.32 12.92 -13.15
CA LEU A 180 8.13 11.81 -12.20
C LEU A 180 9.28 10.82 -12.32
N VAL A 181 9.92 10.52 -11.19
CA VAL A 181 11.07 9.63 -11.12
C VAL A 181 10.86 8.55 -10.06
N ASP A 182 10.83 7.31 -10.48
CA ASP A 182 10.70 6.13 -9.61
C ASP A 182 11.32 4.94 -10.35
N ASP A 183 12.09 4.08 -9.68
CA ASP A 183 12.71 2.91 -10.31
C ASP A 183 11.72 1.77 -10.54
N ASP A 184 10.65 1.70 -9.74
CA ASP A 184 9.55 0.76 -9.94
C ASP A 184 8.61 1.24 -11.05
N HIS A 185 8.56 0.49 -12.15
CA HIS A 185 7.75 0.84 -13.31
C HIS A 185 6.24 0.84 -13.02
N LEU A 186 5.75 -0.05 -12.12
CA LEU A 186 4.33 -0.12 -11.76
C LEU A 186 3.92 1.11 -10.94
N VAL A 187 4.74 1.50 -9.97
CA VAL A 187 4.52 2.71 -9.17
C VAL A 187 4.55 3.95 -10.06
N ARG A 188 5.55 4.03 -10.95
CA ARG A 188 5.71 5.15 -11.88
C ARG A 188 4.53 5.29 -12.83
N ASP A 189 4.03 4.18 -13.40
CA ASP A 189 2.88 4.21 -14.32
C ASP A 189 1.60 4.62 -13.57
N MET A 190 1.36 4.05 -12.38
CA MET A 190 0.21 4.39 -11.52
C MET A 190 0.21 5.87 -11.13
N LEU A 191 1.32 6.39 -10.62
CA LEU A 191 1.44 7.80 -10.24
C LEU A 191 1.31 8.71 -11.46
N GLY A 192 1.86 8.31 -12.60
CA GLY A 192 1.73 9.02 -13.86
C GLY A 192 0.29 9.16 -14.31
N ASP A 193 -0.52 8.11 -14.18
CA ASP A 193 -1.95 8.14 -14.52
C ASP A 193 -2.75 9.01 -13.56
N VAL A 194 -2.47 8.94 -12.26
CA VAL A 194 -3.05 9.83 -11.27
C VAL A 194 -2.76 11.29 -11.61
N LEU A 195 -1.51 11.65 -11.87
CA LEU A 195 -1.13 13.03 -12.20
C LEU A 195 -1.82 13.54 -13.47
N ARG A 196 -1.91 12.70 -14.50
CA ARG A 196 -2.64 13.05 -15.75
C ARG A 196 -4.14 13.27 -15.50
N GLN A 197 -4.77 12.49 -14.62
CA GLN A 197 -6.17 12.70 -14.21
C GLN A 197 -6.38 14.06 -13.53
N TYR A 198 -5.38 14.56 -12.81
CA TYR A 198 -5.39 15.90 -12.20
C TYR A 198 -4.93 17.02 -13.16
N GLY A 199 -4.76 16.72 -14.46
CA GLY A 199 -4.48 17.70 -15.50
C GLY A 199 -3.02 18.09 -15.66
N TYR A 200 -2.07 17.38 -15.02
CA TYR A 200 -0.64 17.59 -15.21
C TYR A 200 -0.14 16.94 -16.49
N GLN A 201 0.84 17.56 -17.15
CA GLN A 201 1.68 16.88 -18.12
C GLN A 201 2.76 16.09 -17.35
N VAL A 202 2.99 14.83 -17.72
CA VAL A 202 3.92 13.97 -16.98
C VAL A 202 5.01 13.44 -17.90
N ARG A 203 6.25 13.78 -17.58
CA ARG A 203 7.44 13.11 -18.11
C ARG A 203 7.92 12.11 -17.09
N GLN A 204 8.30 10.92 -17.53
CA GLN A 204 8.68 9.81 -16.63
C GLN A 204 10.15 9.46 -16.83
N ALA A 205 10.84 9.18 -15.70
CA ALA A 205 12.19 8.65 -15.69
C ALA A 205 12.29 7.47 -14.71
N HIS A 206 13.07 6.44 -15.06
CA HIS A 206 13.28 5.27 -14.22
C HIS A 206 14.57 5.34 -13.37
N SER A 207 15.33 6.42 -13.49
CA SER A 207 16.58 6.63 -12.75
C SER A 207 16.90 8.11 -12.64
N GLY A 208 17.75 8.46 -11.68
CA GLY A 208 18.22 9.84 -11.51
C GLY A 208 19.02 10.36 -12.71
N GLU A 209 19.80 9.50 -13.38
CA GLU A 209 20.54 9.90 -14.60
C GLU A 209 19.60 10.24 -15.75
N GLN A 210 18.58 9.41 -15.96
CA GLN A 210 17.56 9.69 -16.98
C GLN A 210 16.78 10.96 -16.65
N ALA A 211 16.46 11.16 -15.37
CA ALA A 211 15.77 12.37 -14.92
C ALA A 211 16.57 13.63 -15.22
N LEU A 212 17.88 13.64 -14.96
CA LEU A 212 18.75 14.78 -15.28
C LEU A 212 18.87 15.04 -16.79
N ALA A 213 18.77 13.99 -17.62
CA ALA A 213 18.76 14.15 -19.08
C ALA A 213 17.42 14.70 -19.62
N LEU A 214 16.31 14.47 -18.91
CA LEU A 214 14.96 14.96 -19.26
C LEU A 214 14.64 16.32 -18.65
N LEU A 215 15.45 16.79 -17.71
CA LEU A 215 15.24 18.04 -16.99
C LEU A 215 15.59 19.22 -17.91
N ASP A 216 14.60 20.06 -18.15
CA ASP A 216 14.70 21.29 -18.95
C ASP A 216 13.84 22.41 -18.34
N ASP A 217 13.78 23.57 -19.01
CA ASP A 217 13.02 24.74 -18.56
C ASP A 217 11.50 24.55 -18.59
N ASP A 218 10.99 23.50 -19.25
CA ASP A 218 9.58 23.17 -19.32
C ASP A 218 9.11 22.33 -18.11
N ILE A 219 10.03 21.89 -17.25
CA ILE A 219 9.69 21.15 -16.02
C ILE A 219 9.34 22.12 -14.90
N ASP A 220 8.09 22.10 -14.47
CA ASP A 220 7.59 22.93 -13.37
C ASP A 220 7.87 22.32 -11.99
N LEU A 221 7.97 20.98 -11.88
CA LEU A 221 8.19 20.28 -10.63
C LEU A 221 8.86 18.92 -10.82
N LEU A 222 9.77 18.58 -9.92
CA LEU A 222 10.38 17.26 -9.81
C LEU A 222 9.70 16.46 -8.69
N LEU A 223 9.05 15.35 -9.04
CA LEU A 223 8.49 14.37 -8.10
C LEU A 223 9.34 13.11 -8.17
N THR A 224 10.03 12.78 -7.08
CA THR A 224 11.01 11.67 -7.09
C THR A 224 10.82 10.73 -5.92
N ASP A 225 10.96 9.42 -6.16
CA ASP A 225 11.23 8.49 -5.08
C ASP A 225 12.54 8.82 -4.40
N PHE A 226 12.56 8.66 -3.07
CA PHE A 226 13.77 8.91 -2.29
C PHE A 226 14.77 7.76 -2.38
N ALA A 227 14.28 6.52 -2.32
CA ALA A 227 15.06 5.29 -2.16
C ALA A 227 15.41 4.60 -3.49
N MET A 228 15.87 5.35 -4.46
CA MET A 228 16.30 4.75 -5.74
C MET A 228 17.72 4.17 -5.65
N PRO A 229 18.00 3.04 -6.35
CA PRO A 229 19.34 2.47 -6.47
C PRO A 229 20.34 3.44 -7.11
N GLU A 230 21.61 3.35 -6.71
CA GLU A 230 22.75 4.07 -7.27
C GLU A 230 22.71 5.59 -7.14
N PHE A 231 21.56 6.23 -7.40
CA PHE A 231 21.39 7.68 -7.40
C PHE A 231 20.07 8.06 -6.74
N ASN A 232 20.11 8.33 -5.43
CA ASN A 232 18.90 8.56 -4.64
C ASN A 232 18.25 9.93 -4.93
N GLY A 233 16.99 10.09 -4.50
CA GLY A 233 16.21 11.30 -4.76
C GLY A 233 16.86 12.58 -4.22
N ALA A 234 17.57 12.52 -3.09
CA ALA A 234 18.27 13.70 -2.55
C ALA A 234 19.45 14.13 -3.44
N GLN A 235 20.23 13.19 -3.93
CA GLN A 235 21.31 13.45 -4.88
C GLN A 235 20.77 14.00 -6.19
N LEU A 236 19.66 13.45 -6.68
CA LEU A 236 18.97 13.97 -7.85
C LEU A 236 18.51 15.42 -7.64
N ALA A 237 17.88 15.72 -6.52
CA ALA A 237 17.42 17.08 -6.21
C ALA A 237 18.56 18.10 -6.14
N LEU A 238 19.70 17.73 -5.53
CA LEU A 238 20.89 18.57 -5.49
C LEU A 238 21.43 18.84 -6.89
N ALA A 239 21.63 17.80 -7.69
CA ALA A 239 22.12 17.93 -9.07
C ALA A 239 21.14 18.70 -9.98
N ALA A 240 19.84 18.50 -9.78
CA ALA A 240 18.80 19.26 -10.50
C ALA A 240 18.90 20.77 -10.17
N ARG A 241 19.08 21.13 -8.90
CA ARG A 241 19.18 22.53 -8.46
C ARG A 241 20.46 23.24 -8.87
N GLU A 242 21.51 22.53 -9.18
CA GLU A 242 22.72 23.14 -9.78
C GLU A 242 22.41 23.77 -11.15
N ARG A 243 21.50 23.17 -11.93
CA ARG A 243 21.08 23.65 -13.25
C ARG A 243 19.82 24.52 -13.19
N TYR A 244 18.88 24.13 -12.34
CA TYR A 244 17.54 24.74 -12.18
C TYR A 244 17.30 25.08 -10.69
N PRO A 245 17.88 26.16 -10.17
CA PRO A 245 17.87 26.45 -8.73
C PRO A 245 16.49 26.66 -8.11
N ARG A 246 15.48 26.90 -8.92
CA ARG A 246 14.10 27.20 -8.50
C ARG A 246 13.14 26.04 -8.69
N VAL A 247 13.57 24.90 -9.25
CA VAL A 247 12.67 23.76 -9.46
C VAL A 247 12.18 23.24 -8.11
N PRO A 248 10.87 23.23 -7.87
CA PRO A 248 10.30 22.62 -6.67
C PRO A 248 10.54 21.11 -6.70
N VAL A 249 10.80 20.52 -5.53
CA VAL A 249 11.05 19.09 -5.41
C VAL A 249 10.09 18.50 -4.39
N VAL A 250 9.41 17.44 -4.78
CA VAL A 250 8.60 16.62 -3.87
C VAL A 250 9.21 15.22 -3.79
N PHE A 251 9.52 14.79 -2.58
CA PHE A 251 10.04 13.46 -2.32
C PHE A 251 8.90 12.53 -1.91
N LEU A 252 8.89 11.34 -2.50
CA LEU A 252 8.10 10.22 -2.05
C LEU A 252 9.02 9.31 -1.22
N THR A 253 8.64 8.96 0.01
CA THR A 253 9.54 8.22 0.91
C THR A 253 8.78 7.18 1.74
N GLY A 254 9.44 6.05 2.03
CA GLY A 254 8.97 5.08 3.01
C GLY A 254 9.27 5.50 4.45
N TYR A 255 8.74 4.77 5.43
CA TYR A 255 8.78 5.12 6.86
C TYR A 255 10.20 5.24 7.45
N ALA A 256 11.19 4.57 6.88
CA ALA A 256 12.54 4.47 7.46
C ALA A 256 13.49 5.62 7.06
N GLU A 257 13.08 6.49 6.13
CA GLU A 257 13.99 7.42 5.44
C GLU A 257 13.82 8.88 5.83
N LEU A 258 12.93 9.17 6.78
CA LEU A 258 12.55 10.53 7.18
C LEU A 258 13.63 11.28 8.00
N GLN A 259 14.69 10.61 8.46
CA GLN A 259 15.71 11.25 9.28
C GLN A 259 16.73 11.99 8.41
N GLY A 260 16.70 13.31 8.42
CA GLY A 260 17.74 14.17 7.85
C GLY A 260 17.44 14.84 6.52
N LEU A 261 16.21 14.80 6.04
CA LEU A 261 15.79 15.42 4.78
C LEU A 261 15.26 16.85 4.99
N GLU A 262 16.13 17.78 5.29
CA GLU A 262 15.81 19.22 5.23
C GLU A 262 16.50 19.85 4.02
N LEU A 263 15.92 19.69 2.82
CA LEU A 263 16.30 20.49 1.66
C LEU A 263 15.35 21.70 1.58
N PRO A 264 15.85 22.94 1.72
CA PRO A 264 15.00 24.12 1.64
C PRO A 264 14.20 24.17 0.34
N GLY A 265 12.88 24.38 0.43
CA GLY A 265 12.00 24.41 -0.76
C GLY A 265 11.71 23.03 -1.36
N SER A 266 11.76 21.99 -0.57
CA SER A 266 11.21 20.68 -0.92
C SER A 266 10.10 20.29 0.04
N LEU A 267 9.22 19.40 -0.43
CA LEU A 267 8.16 18.76 0.35
C LEU A 267 8.41 17.26 0.38
N VAL A 268 8.06 16.62 1.49
CA VAL A 268 8.16 15.17 1.65
C VAL A 268 6.76 14.60 1.86
N ILE A 269 6.41 13.61 1.05
CA ILE A 269 5.16 12.85 1.17
C ILE A 269 5.52 11.42 1.50
N GLN A 270 4.85 10.88 2.51
CA GLN A 270 5.06 9.50 2.92
C GLN A 270 4.27 8.53 2.06
N LYS A 271 4.93 7.47 1.58
CA LYS A 271 4.25 6.33 0.93
C LYS A 271 3.50 5.50 1.98
N PRO A 272 2.26 5.03 1.71
CA PRO A 272 1.52 5.09 0.46
C PRO A 272 0.86 6.46 0.23
N VAL A 273 0.99 6.97 -0.99
CA VAL A 273 0.51 8.30 -1.37
C VAL A 273 -0.94 8.23 -1.79
N GLN A 274 -1.82 9.03 -1.17
CA GLN A 274 -3.20 9.19 -1.62
C GLN A 274 -3.27 10.22 -2.76
N ALA A 275 -4.13 9.98 -3.75
CA ALA A 275 -4.25 10.83 -4.93
C ALA A 275 -4.55 12.30 -4.58
N ASP A 276 -5.48 12.54 -3.64
CA ASP A 276 -5.85 13.88 -3.18
C ASP A 276 -4.74 14.58 -2.38
N GLU A 277 -3.97 13.81 -1.62
CA GLU A 277 -2.83 14.33 -0.86
C GLU A 277 -1.71 14.75 -1.81
N LEU A 278 -1.42 13.92 -2.82
CA LEU A 278 -0.46 14.23 -3.86
C LEU A 278 -0.85 15.50 -4.61
N ALA A 279 -2.10 15.59 -5.08
CA ALA A 279 -2.59 16.75 -5.82
C ALA A 279 -2.50 18.04 -5.00
N ARG A 280 -2.91 18.01 -3.71
CA ARG A 280 -2.79 19.16 -2.80
C ARG A 280 -1.35 19.60 -2.60
N ALA A 281 -0.45 18.65 -2.37
CA ALA A 281 0.97 18.90 -2.17
C ALA A 281 1.62 19.53 -3.41
N LEU A 282 1.29 19.03 -4.61
CA LEU A 282 1.78 19.60 -5.87
C LEU A 282 1.24 21.00 -6.11
N ASN A 283 -0.05 21.25 -5.84
CA ASN A 283 -0.65 22.57 -5.97
C ASN A 283 0.01 23.58 -5.03
N GLU A 284 0.26 23.19 -3.77
CA GLU A 284 0.96 24.03 -2.80
C GLU A 284 2.36 24.40 -3.29
N MET A 285 3.13 23.41 -3.77
CA MET A 285 4.49 23.62 -4.26
C MET A 285 4.55 24.46 -5.54
N LEU A 286 3.52 24.38 -6.39
CA LEU A 286 3.39 25.16 -7.63
C LEU A 286 2.71 26.52 -7.43
N GLY A 287 2.24 26.84 -6.20
CA GLY A 287 1.55 28.09 -5.90
C GLY A 287 0.18 28.20 -6.58
N ILE A 288 -0.45 27.07 -6.89
CA ILE A 288 -1.77 27.01 -7.51
C ILE A 288 -2.79 27.10 -6.37
N SER A 289 -3.47 28.25 -6.25
CA SER A 289 -4.56 28.41 -5.28
C SER A 289 -5.77 27.63 -5.78
N GLY A 290 -6.28 26.71 -4.95
CA GLY A 290 -7.50 25.95 -5.21
C GLY A 290 -8.77 26.77 -5.07
#